data_a1863d6083bbc1f3ef6824dc8323fc69
#
_entry.id   a1863d6083bbc1f3ef6824dc8323fc69
#
_cell.length_a   1.000
_cell.length_b   1.000
_cell.length_c   1.000
_cell.angle_alpha   90.00
_cell.angle_beta   90.00
_cell.angle_gamma   90.00
#
_symmetry.space_group_name_H-M   'P 1'
#
loop_
_entity.id
_entity.type
_entity.pdbx_description
1 polymer ?
#
loop_
_entity_poly.entity_id
_entity_poly.type
_entity_poly.pdbx_seq_one_letter_code
_entity_poly.pdbx_strand_id
1 'polypeptide(L)'
;MTVWWITLFSTYFLCLFARMSGKYKYVKGERVFRANALFAGMACAVLIFVSGFRQGIGDTGTYRDLFEKVPASFFGFLTHPTIKTDSGFYAIVAFIKQCISSDSQKVLLCMAIVTIGLIFITYYKNTDMIEMAVFLFITSGCYLVTMNGVRQYLASAILFFCFPMIYKRQWKFYLPIVLLCSTIHQSALIFLLLYFVVDQPAWGNTTKGILFVGIFLFVTYPVTGPLLARALGETQYGNYKEVLISAGAGANMVRVFVMAVPVVLSYLGKDFLRGKEKYYNICLLLHI
;
A
#
# COMPACT_ATOMS: atom_id res chain seq x y z
N MET A 1 22.67 -6.33 -1.00
CA MET A 1 22.83 -4.86 -1.18
C MET A 1 22.90 -4.46 -2.66
N THR A 2 23.68 -5.12 -3.49
CA THR A 2 23.89 -4.76 -4.91
C THR A 2 22.57 -4.68 -5.71
N VAL A 3 21.66 -5.65 -5.56
CA VAL A 3 20.36 -5.67 -6.27
C VAL A 3 19.54 -4.41 -5.99
N TRP A 4 19.54 -3.92 -4.74
CA TRP A 4 18.78 -2.72 -4.36
C TRP A 4 19.32 -1.47 -5.03
N TRP A 5 20.65 -1.29 -5.07
CA TRP A 5 21.26 -0.16 -5.75
C TRP A 5 21.02 -0.19 -7.26
N ILE A 6 21.16 -1.37 -7.88
CA ILE A 6 20.86 -1.55 -9.31
C ILE A 6 19.40 -1.22 -9.58
N THR A 7 18.46 -1.73 -8.76
CA THR A 7 17.03 -1.45 -8.90
C THR A 7 16.76 0.04 -8.76
N LEU A 8 17.31 0.70 -7.73
CA LEU A 8 17.10 2.12 -7.48
C LEU A 8 17.60 2.98 -8.65
N PHE A 9 18.86 2.80 -9.07
CA PHE A 9 19.44 3.62 -10.13
C PHE A 9 18.81 3.33 -11.50
N SER A 10 18.62 2.05 -11.86
CA SER A 10 18.01 1.71 -13.14
C SER A 10 16.60 2.25 -13.29
N THR A 11 15.76 2.09 -12.25
CA THR A 11 14.38 2.61 -12.28
C THR A 11 14.34 4.13 -12.25
N TYR A 12 15.21 4.79 -11.46
CA TYR A 12 15.30 6.23 -11.42
C TYR A 12 15.65 6.82 -12.80
N PHE A 13 16.72 6.31 -13.44
CA PHE A 13 17.12 6.81 -14.75
C PHE A 13 16.10 6.50 -15.85
N LEU A 14 15.49 5.31 -15.85
CA LEU A 14 14.39 4.98 -16.76
C LEU A 14 13.21 5.94 -16.60
N CYS A 15 12.81 6.24 -15.36
CA CYS A 15 11.74 7.20 -15.08
C CYS A 15 12.15 8.64 -15.46
N LEU A 16 13.41 9.02 -15.25
CA LEU A 16 13.93 10.31 -15.68
C LEU A 16 13.89 10.46 -17.22
N PHE A 17 14.33 9.44 -17.95
CA PHE A 17 14.20 9.41 -19.42
C PHE A 17 12.74 9.41 -19.87
N ALA A 18 11.85 8.69 -19.14
CA ALA A 18 10.42 8.73 -19.41
C ALA A 18 9.86 10.15 -19.29
N ARG A 19 10.28 10.91 -18.28
CA ARG A 19 9.88 12.30 -18.10
C ARG A 19 10.49 13.20 -19.16
N MET A 20 11.79 13.11 -19.42
CA MET A 20 12.48 13.96 -20.41
C MET A 20 11.93 13.78 -21.83
N SER A 21 11.52 12.57 -22.19
CA SER A 21 10.89 12.25 -23.48
C SER A 21 9.34 12.29 -23.44
N GLY A 22 8.77 12.79 -22.34
CA GLY A 22 7.33 12.96 -22.16
C GLY A 22 6.75 14.09 -22.99
N LYS A 23 5.44 14.06 -23.15
CA LYS A 23 4.70 15.05 -23.96
C LYS A 23 3.43 15.49 -23.24
N TYR A 24 3.03 16.73 -23.47
CA TYR A 24 1.70 17.20 -23.07
C TYR A 24 0.64 16.65 -24.00
N LYS A 25 -0.42 16.10 -23.44
CA LYS A 25 -1.60 15.60 -24.14
C LYS A 25 -2.85 16.28 -23.61
N TYR A 26 -3.84 16.47 -24.44
CA TYR A 26 -5.17 16.91 -24.00
C TYR A 26 -5.99 15.71 -23.58
N VAL A 27 -6.44 15.69 -22.33
CA VAL A 27 -7.30 14.65 -21.76
C VAL A 27 -8.52 15.35 -21.19
N LYS A 28 -9.70 15.08 -21.75
CA LYS A 28 -10.97 15.74 -21.36
C LYS A 28 -10.92 17.28 -21.35
N GLY A 29 -10.18 17.87 -22.29
CA GLY A 29 -10.03 19.33 -22.41
C GLY A 29 -8.92 19.96 -21.55
N GLU A 30 -8.31 19.21 -20.65
CA GLU A 30 -7.19 19.68 -19.83
C GLU A 30 -5.84 19.26 -20.43
N ARG A 31 -4.86 20.16 -20.35
CA ARG A 31 -3.48 19.88 -20.76
C ARG A 31 -2.77 19.11 -19.65
N VAL A 32 -2.55 17.81 -19.87
CA VAL A 32 -1.91 16.91 -18.91
C VAL A 32 -0.56 16.45 -19.44
N PHE A 33 0.47 16.53 -18.63
CA PHE A 33 1.76 15.93 -18.94
C PHE A 33 1.65 14.41 -18.88
N ARG A 34 2.30 13.72 -19.83
CA ARG A 34 2.43 12.27 -19.83
C ARG A 34 3.87 11.89 -20.13
N ALA A 35 4.49 11.21 -19.18
CA ALA A 35 5.79 10.59 -19.38
C ALA A 35 5.75 9.57 -20.53
N ASN A 36 6.90 9.29 -21.13
CA ASN A 36 7.00 8.29 -22.19
C ASN A 36 6.68 6.89 -21.63
N ALA A 37 5.64 6.24 -22.23
CA ALA A 37 5.14 4.97 -21.76
C ALA A 37 6.14 3.81 -21.89
N LEU A 38 7.05 3.85 -22.89
CA LEU A 38 8.04 2.79 -23.08
C LEU A 38 9.02 2.76 -21.92
N PHE A 39 9.68 3.87 -21.63
CA PHE A 39 10.66 3.95 -20.54
C PHE A 39 9.99 3.75 -19.15
N ALA A 40 8.79 4.30 -18.97
CA ALA A 40 8.01 4.06 -17.76
C ALA A 40 7.65 2.58 -17.60
N GLY A 41 7.23 1.91 -18.68
CA GLY A 41 6.95 0.47 -18.69
C GLY A 41 8.19 -0.37 -18.36
N MET A 42 9.35 -0.01 -18.88
CA MET A 42 10.62 -0.67 -18.55
C MET A 42 10.96 -0.53 -17.05
N ALA A 43 10.79 0.66 -16.47
CA ALA A 43 10.99 0.86 -15.03
C ALA A 43 10.03 0.01 -14.19
N CYS A 44 8.75 -0.04 -14.58
CA CYS A 44 7.76 -0.91 -13.94
C CYS A 44 8.14 -2.38 -14.03
N ALA A 45 8.61 -2.83 -15.21
CA ALA A 45 9.06 -4.20 -15.43
C ALA A 45 10.23 -4.59 -14.53
N VAL A 46 11.21 -3.69 -14.34
CA VAL A 46 12.33 -3.92 -13.40
C VAL A 46 11.80 -4.13 -11.97
N LEU A 47 10.89 -3.29 -11.49
CA LEU A 47 10.31 -3.43 -10.15
C LEU A 47 9.53 -4.75 -10.02
N ILE A 48 8.71 -5.09 -11.01
CA ILE A 48 7.95 -6.34 -11.04
C ILE A 48 8.89 -7.54 -11.04
N PHE A 49 9.95 -7.50 -11.85
CA PHE A 49 10.93 -8.59 -11.93
C PHE A 49 11.60 -8.84 -10.59
N VAL A 50 12.15 -7.81 -9.96
CA VAL A 50 12.83 -7.93 -8.66
C VAL A 50 11.85 -8.41 -7.57
N SER A 51 10.63 -7.88 -7.54
CA SER A 51 9.60 -8.31 -6.58
C SER A 51 9.10 -9.73 -6.86
N GLY A 52 8.84 -10.07 -8.13
CA GLY A 52 8.25 -11.34 -8.53
C GLY A 52 9.22 -12.52 -8.45
N PHE A 53 10.51 -12.30 -8.69
CA PHE A 53 11.54 -13.36 -8.66
C PHE A 53 12.35 -13.41 -7.36
N ARG A 54 11.90 -12.69 -6.32
CA ARG A 54 12.53 -12.74 -5.00
C ARG A 54 12.53 -14.15 -4.42
N GLN A 55 13.62 -14.54 -3.73
CA GLN A 55 13.73 -15.86 -3.13
C GLN A 55 13.77 -15.86 -1.59
N GLY A 56 14.42 -14.91 -0.97
CA GLY A 56 14.65 -14.89 0.48
C GLY A 56 14.41 -13.54 1.13
N ILE A 57 13.50 -12.70 0.58
CA ILE A 57 13.21 -11.39 1.10
C ILE A 57 11.93 -11.46 1.95
N GLY A 58 12.03 -11.07 3.21
CA GLY A 58 10.89 -11.00 4.13
C GLY A 58 10.13 -12.32 4.23
N ASP A 59 8.82 -12.25 4.17
CA ASP A 59 7.90 -13.38 4.36
C ASP A 59 7.75 -14.28 3.12
N THR A 60 8.69 -14.24 2.18
CA THR A 60 8.59 -15.00 0.91
C THR A 60 8.41 -16.51 1.15
N GLY A 61 9.14 -17.10 2.12
CA GLY A 61 9.00 -18.52 2.48
C GLY A 61 7.60 -18.82 3.01
N THR A 62 7.13 -18.04 3.95
CA THR A 62 5.78 -18.15 4.54
C THR A 62 4.68 -18.11 3.46
N TYR A 63 4.82 -17.20 2.48
CA TYR A 63 3.84 -17.13 1.39
C TYR A 63 3.93 -18.30 0.43
N ARG A 64 5.12 -18.85 0.16
CA ARG A 64 5.25 -20.07 -0.64
C ARG A 64 4.56 -21.24 0.03
N ASP A 65 4.83 -21.48 1.32
CA ASP A 65 4.20 -22.54 2.11
C ASP A 65 2.66 -22.37 2.17
N LEU A 66 2.21 -21.11 2.27
CA LEU A 66 0.80 -20.79 2.24
C LEU A 66 0.18 -21.12 0.88
N PHE A 67 0.83 -20.75 -0.21
CA PHE A 67 0.33 -21.03 -1.56
C PHE A 67 0.26 -22.52 -1.84
N GLU A 68 1.22 -23.32 -1.36
CA GLU A 68 1.19 -24.78 -1.52
C GLU A 68 -0.04 -25.39 -0.85
N LYS A 69 -0.47 -24.89 0.30
CA LYS A 69 -1.63 -25.37 1.04
C LYS A 69 -2.98 -25.00 0.42
N VAL A 70 -3.03 -23.99 -0.44
CA VAL A 70 -4.27 -23.59 -1.11
C VAL A 70 -4.61 -24.58 -2.24
N PRO A 71 -5.85 -25.13 -2.28
CA PRO A 71 -6.28 -26.01 -3.37
C PRO A 71 -6.10 -25.34 -4.75
N ALA A 72 -5.68 -26.13 -5.73
CA ALA A 72 -5.54 -25.65 -7.11
C ALA A 72 -6.89 -25.49 -7.84
N SER A 73 -7.99 -25.96 -7.26
CA SER A 73 -9.33 -25.80 -7.80
C SER A 73 -10.08 -24.70 -7.05
N PHE A 74 -10.68 -23.77 -7.78
CA PHE A 74 -11.52 -22.74 -7.18
C PHE A 74 -12.73 -23.33 -6.44
N PHE A 75 -13.34 -24.39 -6.96
CA PHE A 75 -14.42 -25.10 -6.26
C PHE A 75 -13.93 -25.81 -5.01
N GLY A 76 -12.74 -26.44 -5.06
CA GLY A 76 -12.09 -27.03 -3.88
C GLY A 76 -11.79 -26.01 -2.80
N PHE A 77 -11.47 -24.76 -3.17
CA PHE A 77 -11.31 -23.67 -2.23
C PHE A 77 -12.62 -23.31 -1.51
N LEU A 78 -13.74 -23.20 -2.23
CA LEU A 78 -15.04 -22.85 -1.65
C LEU A 78 -15.53 -23.85 -0.61
N THR A 79 -15.14 -25.11 -0.72
CA THR A 79 -15.50 -26.20 0.20
C THR A 79 -14.47 -26.43 1.30
N HIS A 80 -13.35 -25.67 1.31
CA HIS A 80 -12.26 -25.90 2.26
C HIS A 80 -12.56 -25.29 3.62
N PRO A 81 -12.65 -26.09 4.73
CA PRO A 81 -13.18 -25.64 6.01
C PRO A 81 -12.26 -24.73 6.81
N THR A 82 -10.98 -24.61 6.42
CA THR A 82 -9.95 -23.92 7.21
C THR A 82 -9.74 -22.45 6.85
N ILE A 83 -10.36 -21.95 5.76
CA ILE A 83 -10.15 -20.59 5.29
C ILE A 83 -11.27 -19.69 5.82
N LYS A 84 -11.10 -19.19 7.04
CA LYS A 84 -12.08 -18.31 7.71
C LYS A 84 -11.79 -16.81 7.53
N THR A 85 -10.53 -16.42 7.31
CA THR A 85 -10.10 -15.03 7.18
C THR A 85 -9.42 -14.81 5.84
N ASP A 86 -9.47 -13.57 5.31
CA ASP A 86 -8.84 -13.19 4.05
C ASP A 86 -9.25 -14.09 2.85
N SER A 87 -10.51 -14.53 2.85
CA SER A 87 -11.04 -15.49 1.86
C SER A 87 -10.88 -15.02 0.40
N GLY A 88 -11.00 -13.71 0.16
CA GLY A 88 -10.78 -13.14 -1.17
C GLY A 88 -9.34 -13.30 -1.66
N PHE A 89 -8.34 -13.19 -0.77
CA PHE A 89 -6.95 -13.44 -1.15
C PHE A 89 -6.73 -14.90 -1.56
N TYR A 90 -7.24 -15.83 -0.77
CA TYR A 90 -7.12 -17.27 -1.08
C TYR A 90 -7.86 -17.64 -2.36
N ALA A 91 -9.01 -17.01 -2.63
CA ALA A 91 -9.75 -17.18 -3.89
C ALA A 91 -8.91 -16.73 -5.10
N ILE A 92 -8.20 -15.59 -4.99
CA ILE A 92 -7.28 -15.12 -6.04
C ILE A 92 -6.14 -16.13 -6.24
N VAL A 93 -5.55 -16.65 -5.16
CA VAL A 93 -4.49 -17.67 -5.24
C VAL A 93 -5.00 -18.93 -5.93
N ALA A 94 -6.17 -19.45 -5.52
CA ALA A 94 -6.77 -20.63 -6.14
C ALA A 94 -7.06 -20.43 -7.64
N PHE A 95 -7.57 -19.25 -8.01
CA PHE A 95 -7.80 -18.87 -9.40
C PHE A 95 -6.49 -18.85 -10.21
N ILE A 96 -5.42 -18.24 -9.67
CA ILE A 96 -4.11 -18.20 -10.34
C ILE A 96 -3.58 -19.64 -10.50
N LYS A 97 -3.69 -20.48 -9.47
CA LYS A 97 -3.24 -21.89 -9.53
C LYS A 97 -4.00 -22.68 -10.58
N GLN A 98 -5.29 -22.46 -10.70
CA GLN A 98 -6.14 -23.17 -11.66
C GLN A 98 -5.89 -22.70 -13.11
N CYS A 99 -5.75 -21.38 -13.33
CA CYS A 99 -5.74 -20.80 -14.68
C CYS A 99 -4.33 -20.58 -15.24
N ILE A 100 -3.32 -20.40 -14.39
CA ILE A 100 -1.97 -20.00 -14.81
C ILE A 100 -0.94 -21.08 -14.45
N SER A 101 -0.72 -21.35 -13.16
CA SER A 101 0.25 -22.34 -12.70
C SER A 101 0.13 -22.59 -11.19
N SER A 102 0.34 -23.85 -10.81
CA SER A 102 0.44 -24.25 -9.40
C SER A 102 1.80 -23.93 -8.75
N ASP A 103 2.78 -23.49 -9.52
CA ASP A 103 4.10 -23.11 -9.03
C ASP A 103 4.01 -21.84 -8.17
N SER A 104 4.45 -21.93 -6.91
CA SER A 104 4.42 -20.82 -5.95
C SER A 104 5.20 -19.58 -6.41
N GLN A 105 6.29 -19.76 -7.20
CA GLN A 105 7.05 -18.65 -7.77
C GLN A 105 6.23 -17.86 -8.81
N LYS A 106 5.45 -18.55 -9.63
CA LYS A 106 4.57 -17.88 -10.61
C LYS A 106 3.39 -17.18 -9.94
N VAL A 107 2.87 -17.75 -8.84
CA VAL A 107 1.86 -17.06 -8.03
C VAL A 107 2.43 -15.75 -7.45
N LEU A 108 3.64 -15.76 -6.90
CA LEU A 108 4.32 -14.56 -6.43
C LEU A 108 4.52 -13.52 -7.54
N LEU A 109 4.90 -13.96 -8.73
CA LEU A 109 5.06 -13.10 -9.90
C LEU A 109 3.72 -12.44 -10.29
N CYS A 110 2.63 -13.21 -10.32
CA CYS A 110 1.29 -12.65 -10.60
C CYS A 110 0.89 -11.60 -9.55
N MET A 111 1.13 -11.87 -8.27
CA MET A 111 0.87 -10.91 -7.19
C MET A 111 1.73 -9.65 -7.34
N ALA A 112 3.01 -9.78 -7.71
CA ALA A 112 3.90 -8.65 -7.98
C ALA A 112 3.43 -7.83 -9.18
N ILE A 113 3.00 -8.47 -10.28
CA ILE A 113 2.46 -7.78 -11.46
C ILE A 113 1.28 -6.91 -11.07
N VAL A 114 0.32 -7.45 -10.33
CA VAL A 114 -0.88 -6.69 -9.94
C VAL A 114 -0.54 -5.59 -8.95
N THR A 115 0.17 -5.91 -7.87
CA THR A 115 0.47 -4.94 -6.79
C THR A 115 1.35 -3.80 -7.29
N ILE A 116 2.50 -4.12 -7.86
CA ILE A 116 3.46 -3.11 -8.33
C ILE A 116 2.91 -2.39 -9.57
N GLY A 117 2.24 -3.11 -10.46
CA GLY A 117 1.61 -2.54 -11.65
C GLY A 117 0.57 -1.48 -11.30
N LEU A 118 -0.34 -1.76 -10.36
CA LEU A 118 -1.36 -0.80 -9.92
C LEU A 118 -0.73 0.44 -9.25
N ILE A 119 0.26 0.24 -8.37
CA ILE A 119 0.99 1.35 -7.73
C ILE A 119 1.68 2.21 -8.80
N PHE A 120 2.40 1.58 -9.71
CA PHE A 120 3.14 2.27 -10.75
C PHE A 120 2.23 3.02 -11.73
N ILE A 121 1.11 2.41 -12.16
CA ILE A 121 0.12 3.07 -13.01
C ILE A 121 -0.49 4.27 -12.29
N THR A 122 -0.69 4.19 -10.99
CA THR A 122 -1.20 5.32 -10.19
C THR A 122 -0.21 6.47 -10.19
N TYR A 123 1.08 6.21 -9.99
CA TYR A 123 2.12 7.25 -10.13
C TYR A 123 2.16 7.81 -11.55
N TYR A 124 2.20 6.96 -12.57
CA TYR A 124 2.24 7.37 -13.97
C TYR A 124 1.09 8.30 -14.38
N LYS A 125 -0.11 8.08 -13.80
CA LYS A 125 -1.31 8.87 -14.12
C LYS A 125 -1.42 10.17 -13.33
N ASN A 126 -0.85 10.22 -12.13
CA ASN A 126 -1.15 11.29 -11.16
C ASN A 126 0.06 12.14 -10.77
N THR A 127 1.25 11.89 -11.34
CA THR A 127 2.43 12.75 -11.10
C THR A 127 3.14 13.11 -12.40
N ASP A 128 3.68 14.33 -12.44
CA ASP A 128 4.54 14.81 -13.51
C ASP A 128 6.02 14.44 -13.26
N MET A 129 6.36 14.08 -12.02
CA MET A 129 7.71 13.73 -11.57
C MET A 129 7.78 12.25 -11.18
N ILE A 130 7.59 11.37 -12.18
CA ILE A 130 7.51 9.92 -11.95
C ILE A 130 8.82 9.36 -11.36
N GLU A 131 9.99 9.93 -11.71
CA GLU A 131 11.29 9.52 -11.17
C GLU A 131 11.36 9.75 -9.65
N MET A 132 10.82 10.87 -9.16
CA MET A 132 10.79 11.17 -7.72
C MET A 132 9.80 10.26 -6.98
N ALA A 133 8.63 10.00 -7.57
CA ALA A 133 7.66 9.10 -6.97
C ALA A 133 8.23 7.69 -6.81
N VAL A 134 8.89 7.15 -7.84
CA VAL A 134 9.53 5.83 -7.79
C VAL A 134 10.74 5.82 -6.86
N PHE A 135 11.57 6.88 -6.88
CA PHE A 135 12.69 7.02 -5.96
C PHE A 135 12.22 6.97 -4.49
N LEU A 136 11.21 7.75 -4.14
CA LEU A 136 10.64 7.77 -2.79
C LEU A 136 9.97 6.43 -2.44
N PHE A 137 9.30 5.79 -3.36
CA PHE A 137 8.70 4.47 -3.14
C PHE A 137 9.72 3.41 -2.75
N ILE A 138 10.93 3.46 -3.33
CA ILE A 138 12.02 2.54 -3.00
C ILE A 138 12.72 2.97 -1.71
N THR A 139 13.13 4.24 -1.60
CA THR A 139 13.98 4.74 -0.49
C THR A 139 13.24 4.87 0.83
N SER A 140 11.92 5.10 0.82
CA SER A 140 11.09 5.06 2.02
C SER A 140 10.88 3.64 2.58
N GLY A 141 11.29 2.61 1.84
CA GLY A 141 11.06 1.22 2.19
C GLY A 141 9.69 0.68 1.78
N CYS A 142 8.79 1.50 1.24
CA CYS A 142 7.46 1.06 0.81
C CYS A 142 7.52 -0.10 -0.20
N TYR A 143 8.46 -0.03 -1.15
CA TYR A 143 8.68 -1.11 -2.11
C TYR A 143 9.05 -2.43 -1.42
N LEU A 144 9.94 -2.40 -0.43
CA LEU A 144 10.34 -3.58 0.33
C LEU A 144 9.16 -4.17 1.13
N VAL A 145 8.37 -3.32 1.75
CA VAL A 145 7.22 -3.76 2.57
C VAL A 145 6.12 -4.41 1.72
N THR A 146 5.98 -4.04 0.42
CA THR A 146 5.05 -4.74 -0.49
C THR A 146 5.40 -6.23 -0.65
N MET A 147 6.64 -6.62 -0.42
CA MET A 147 7.09 -8.00 -0.50
C MET A 147 6.84 -8.80 0.78
N ASN A 148 6.71 -8.12 1.94
CA ASN A 148 6.42 -8.74 3.22
C ASN A 148 4.91 -8.96 3.43
N GLY A 149 4.12 -7.92 3.26
CA GLY A 149 2.68 -7.97 3.47
C GLY A 149 1.89 -8.18 2.17
N VAL A 150 2.11 -9.26 1.42
CA VAL A 150 1.52 -9.46 0.08
C VAL A 150 0.01 -9.23 0.05
N ARG A 151 -0.75 -9.76 1.02
CA ARG A 151 -2.21 -9.59 1.14
C ARG A 151 -2.59 -8.12 1.36
N GLN A 152 -1.96 -7.52 2.36
CA GLN A 152 -2.22 -6.14 2.74
C GLN A 152 -1.89 -5.17 1.61
N TYR A 153 -0.73 -5.36 0.97
CA TYR A 153 -0.29 -4.45 -0.10
C TYR A 153 -1.02 -4.68 -1.43
N LEU A 154 -1.55 -5.87 -1.68
CA LEU A 154 -2.46 -6.10 -2.80
C LEU A 154 -3.75 -5.28 -2.61
N ALA A 155 -4.38 -5.38 -1.43
CA ALA A 155 -5.57 -4.59 -1.11
C ALA A 155 -5.26 -3.07 -1.17
N SER A 156 -4.15 -2.64 -0.58
CA SER A 156 -3.70 -1.24 -0.60
C SER A 156 -3.42 -0.72 -2.01
N ALA A 157 -2.83 -1.52 -2.90
CA ALA A 157 -2.56 -1.15 -4.28
C ALA A 157 -3.86 -0.93 -5.08
N ILE A 158 -4.87 -1.79 -4.86
CA ILE A 158 -6.20 -1.62 -5.47
C ILE A 158 -6.84 -0.32 -4.98
N LEU A 159 -6.84 -0.07 -3.68
CA LEU A 159 -7.42 1.14 -3.10
C LEU A 159 -6.66 2.40 -3.52
N PHE A 160 -5.33 2.33 -3.63
CA PHE A 160 -4.51 3.42 -4.12
C PHE A 160 -4.81 3.74 -5.60
N PHE A 161 -5.01 2.71 -6.43
CA PHE A 161 -5.45 2.92 -7.82
C PHE A 161 -6.85 3.55 -7.89
N CYS A 162 -7.74 3.20 -6.96
CA CYS A 162 -9.10 3.74 -6.86
C CYS A 162 -9.19 5.10 -6.13
N PHE A 163 -8.05 5.65 -5.66
CA PHE A 163 -7.96 6.94 -4.98
C PHE A 163 -8.74 8.10 -5.68
N PRO A 164 -8.75 8.24 -7.02
CA PRO A 164 -9.55 9.27 -7.67
C PRO A 164 -11.04 9.21 -7.35
N MET A 165 -11.57 8.05 -6.96
CA MET A 165 -12.98 7.88 -6.59
C MET A 165 -13.30 8.57 -5.26
N ILE A 166 -12.34 8.58 -4.30
CA ILE A 166 -12.47 9.32 -3.05
C ILE A 166 -12.54 10.81 -3.36
N TYR A 167 -11.59 11.29 -4.15
CA TYR A 167 -11.50 12.70 -4.54
C TYR A 167 -12.75 13.19 -5.27
N LYS A 168 -13.32 12.35 -6.18
CA LYS A 168 -14.51 12.66 -6.95
C LYS A 168 -15.83 12.35 -6.24
N ARG A 169 -15.77 11.91 -4.99
CA ARG A 169 -16.94 11.55 -4.16
C ARG A 169 -17.81 10.47 -4.79
N GLN A 170 -17.22 9.51 -5.47
CA GLN A 170 -17.90 8.40 -6.13
C GLN A 170 -18.14 7.23 -5.16
N TRP A 171 -18.88 7.49 -4.05
CA TRP A 171 -19.09 6.51 -2.98
C TRP A 171 -19.72 5.20 -3.46
N LYS A 172 -20.61 5.26 -4.46
CA LYS A 172 -21.31 4.09 -5.02
C LYS A 172 -20.36 3.05 -5.61
N PHE A 173 -19.19 3.47 -6.11
CA PHE A 173 -18.15 2.59 -6.62
C PHE A 173 -17.07 2.31 -5.58
N TYR A 174 -16.71 3.31 -4.80
CA TYR A 174 -15.64 3.19 -3.82
C TYR A 174 -15.98 2.22 -2.69
N LEU A 175 -17.19 2.31 -2.12
CA LEU A 175 -17.63 1.48 -1.00
C LEU A 175 -17.58 -0.03 -1.32
N PRO A 176 -18.17 -0.52 -2.46
CA PRO A 176 -18.05 -1.93 -2.84
C PRO A 176 -16.60 -2.39 -3.03
N ILE A 177 -15.72 -1.52 -3.56
CA ILE A 177 -14.30 -1.85 -3.74
C ILE A 177 -13.61 -2.02 -2.40
N VAL A 178 -13.88 -1.15 -1.41
CA VAL A 178 -13.32 -1.31 -0.05
C VAL A 178 -13.81 -2.60 0.59
N LEU A 179 -15.10 -2.92 0.46
CA LEU A 179 -15.65 -4.18 0.97
C LEU A 179 -15.04 -5.39 0.27
N LEU A 180 -14.82 -5.33 -1.03
CA LEU A 180 -14.11 -6.38 -1.76
C LEU A 180 -12.65 -6.50 -1.28
N CYS A 181 -11.94 -5.39 -1.13
CA CYS A 181 -10.57 -5.38 -0.62
C CYS A 181 -10.48 -5.91 0.82
N SER A 182 -11.52 -5.73 1.63
CA SER A 182 -11.56 -6.27 3.00
C SER A 182 -11.61 -7.80 3.04
N THR A 183 -12.10 -8.44 1.99
CA THR A 183 -12.01 -9.91 1.85
C THR A 183 -10.59 -10.37 1.52
N ILE A 184 -9.77 -9.51 0.91
CA ILE A 184 -8.35 -9.75 0.65
C ILE A 184 -7.54 -9.52 1.92
N HIS A 185 -7.83 -8.42 2.64
CA HIS A 185 -7.22 -8.09 3.92
C HIS A 185 -8.13 -7.17 4.74
N GLN A 186 -8.50 -7.62 5.94
CA GLN A 186 -9.52 -6.94 6.77
C GLN A 186 -9.19 -5.48 7.11
N SER A 187 -7.89 -5.12 7.25
CA SER A 187 -7.50 -3.74 7.54
C SER A 187 -7.92 -2.74 6.45
N ALA A 188 -8.28 -3.21 5.26
CA ALA A 188 -8.84 -2.36 4.21
C ALA A 188 -10.10 -1.60 4.65
N LEU A 189 -10.85 -2.10 5.65
CA LEU A 189 -12.03 -1.41 6.20
C LEU A 189 -11.72 -0.03 6.77
N ILE A 190 -10.49 0.25 7.19
CA ILE A 190 -10.10 1.58 7.68
C ILE A 190 -10.29 2.66 6.61
N PHE A 191 -10.22 2.29 5.34
CA PHE A 191 -10.43 3.19 4.22
C PHE A 191 -11.88 3.66 4.06
N LEU A 192 -12.85 3.01 4.73
CA LEU A 192 -14.21 3.54 4.84
C LEU A 192 -14.21 4.84 5.66
N LEU A 193 -13.46 4.86 6.77
CA LEU A 193 -13.36 6.06 7.62
C LEU A 193 -12.70 7.20 6.86
N LEU A 194 -11.67 6.90 6.07
CA LEU A 194 -10.97 7.88 5.25
C LEU A 194 -11.92 8.64 4.31
N TYR A 195 -12.91 7.95 3.74
CA TYR A 195 -13.89 8.58 2.84
C TYR A 195 -14.65 9.75 3.49
N PHE A 196 -14.96 9.62 4.79
CA PHE A 196 -15.70 10.67 5.52
C PHE A 196 -14.80 11.80 6.01
N VAL A 197 -13.54 11.48 6.30
CA VAL A 197 -12.58 12.45 6.89
C VAL A 197 -11.90 13.31 5.83
N VAL A 198 -11.82 12.85 4.59
CA VAL A 198 -11.10 13.50 3.48
C VAL A 198 -11.58 14.92 3.14
N ASP A 199 -12.84 15.24 3.40
CA ASP A 199 -13.40 16.59 3.11
C ASP A 199 -13.12 17.60 4.22
N GLN A 200 -12.54 17.17 5.33
CA GLN A 200 -12.20 18.07 6.42
C GLN A 200 -10.98 18.92 6.05
N PRO A 201 -10.92 20.19 6.47
CA PRO A 201 -9.76 21.04 6.18
C PRO A 201 -8.47 20.43 6.75
N ALA A 202 -7.39 20.49 5.96
CA ALA A 202 -6.07 20.14 6.44
C ALA A 202 -5.74 20.97 7.69
N TRP A 203 -5.15 20.34 8.70
CA TRP A 203 -4.84 20.98 9.97
C TRP A 203 -6.04 21.59 10.71
N GLY A 204 -7.25 21.19 10.32
CA GLY A 204 -8.48 21.50 11.05
C GLY A 204 -8.59 20.72 12.38
N ASN A 205 -9.73 20.86 13.04
CA ASN A 205 -9.97 20.20 14.34
C ASN A 205 -9.90 18.67 14.24
N THR A 206 -10.34 18.10 13.11
CA THR A 206 -10.29 16.65 12.88
C THR A 206 -8.85 16.14 12.83
N THR A 207 -7.97 16.80 12.08
CA THR A 207 -6.54 16.44 12.00
C THR A 207 -5.87 16.57 13.37
N LYS A 208 -6.12 17.68 14.07
CA LYS A 208 -5.59 17.91 15.42
C LYS A 208 -6.10 16.86 16.41
N GLY A 209 -7.38 16.47 16.30
CA GLY A 209 -7.98 15.42 17.12
C GLY A 209 -7.32 14.06 16.88
N ILE A 210 -7.09 13.67 15.61
CA ILE A 210 -6.43 12.41 15.27
C ILE A 210 -4.99 12.42 15.82
N LEU A 211 -4.23 13.50 15.61
CA LEU A 211 -2.89 13.63 16.16
C LEU A 211 -2.87 13.57 17.70
N PHE A 212 -3.81 14.25 18.35
CA PHE A 212 -3.93 14.21 19.81
C PHE A 212 -4.19 12.78 20.31
N VAL A 213 -5.14 12.06 19.69
CA VAL A 213 -5.42 10.66 20.02
C VAL A 213 -4.22 9.78 19.78
N GLY A 214 -3.51 9.95 18.65
CA GLY A 214 -2.28 9.21 18.34
C GLY A 214 -1.19 9.44 19.38
N ILE A 215 -0.93 10.70 19.74
CA ILE A 215 0.06 11.06 20.78
C ILE A 215 -0.38 10.51 22.15
N PHE A 216 -1.65 10.64 22.49
CA PHE A 216 -2.19 10.10 23.74
C PHE A 216 -2.00 8.60 23.84
N LEU A 217 -2.35 7.84 22.79
CA LEU A 217 -2.16 6.39 22.75
C LEU A 217 -0.67 6.02 22.80
N PHE A 218 0.19 6.79 22.15
CA PHE A 218 1.64 6.57 22.21
C PHE A 218 2.19 6.77 23.61
N VAL A 219 1.82 7.87 24.29
CA VAL A 219 2.29 8.18 25.66
C VAL A 219 1.73 7.18 26.67
N THR A 220 0.48 6.77 26.51
CA THR A 220 -0.20 5.84 27.41
C THR A 220 0.01 4.37 27.02
N TYR A 221 0.83 4.07 26.01
CA TYR A 221 1.07 2.72 25.50
C TYR A 221 1.42 1.68 26.58
N PRO A 222 2.22 2.00 27.62
CA PRO A 222 2.51 1.03 28.68
C PRO A 222 1.25 0.50 29.38
N VAL A 223 0.18 1.31 29.42
CA VAL A 223 -1.14 0.91 30.01
C VAL A 223 -2.10 0.43 28.92
N THR A 224 -2.18 1.14 27.81
CA THR A 224 -3.14 0.84 26.72
C THR A 224 -2.73 -0.38 25.90
N GLY A 225 -1.44 -0.66 25.76
CA GLY A 225 -0.92 -1.80 25.00
C GLY A 225 -1.44 -3.15 25.50
N PRO A 226 -1.37 -3.47 26.79
CA PRO A 226 -1.94 -4.69 27.34
C PRO A 226 -3.46 -4.79 27.19
N LEU A 227 -4.19 -3.67 27.27
CA LEU A 227 -5.64 -3.62 27.03
C LEU A 227 -5.97 -3.93 25.58
N LEU A 228 -5.23 -3.32 24.64
CA LEU A 228 -5.36 -3.60 23.22
C LEU A 228 -5.02 -5.05 22.88
N ALA A 229 -3.96 -5.59 23.48
CA ALA A 229 -3.57 -6.99 23.32
C ALA A 229 -4.67 -7.96 23.76
N ARG A 230 -5.40 -7.65 24.85
CA ARG A 230 -6.56 -8.43 25.30
C ARG A 230 -7.72 -8.33 24.33
N ALA A 231 -8.06 -7.11 23.89
CA ALA A 231 -9.16 -6.88 22.96
C ALA A 231 -8.90 -7.51 21.56
N LEU A 232 -7.63 -7.56 21.14
CA LEU A 232 -7.24 -8.14 19.85
C LEU A 232 -6.99 -9.65 19.93
N GLY A 233 -6.92 -10.22 21.13
CA GLY A 233 -6.55 -11.62 21.35
C GLY A 233 -7.50 -12.63 20.70
N GLU A 234 -8.76 -12.26 20.49
CA GLU A 234 -9.77 -13.07 19.82
C GLU A 234 -9.87 -12.81 18.30
N THR A 235 -9.04 -11.90 17.77
CA THR A 235 -9.01 -11.54 16.36
C THR A 235 -7.84 -12.21 15.64
N GLN A 236 -7.75 -12.05 14.31
CA GLN A 236 -6.59 -12.47 13.51
C GLN A 236 -5.25 -11.85 13.99
N TYR A 237 -5.30 -10.81 14.80
CA TYR A 237 -4.13 -10.12 15.37
C TYR A 237 -3.69 -10.72 16.71
N GLY A 238 -4.34 -11.79 17.19
CA GLY A 238 -4.00 -12.46 18.44
C GLY A 238 -2.55 -12.94 18.51
N ASN A 239 -1.94 -13.29 17.36
CA ASN A 239 -0.53 -13.68 17.28
C ASN A 239 0.44 -12.54 17.65
N TYR A 240 0.00 -11.28 17.61
CA TYR A 240 0.81 -10.11 18.02
C TYR A 240 0.67 -9.81 19.51
N LYS A 241 -0.12 -10.57 20.26
CA LYS A 241 -0.36 -10.34 21.69
C LYS A 241 0.94 -10.31 22.50
N GLU A 242 1.85 -11.24 22.23
CA GLU A 242 3.15 -11.30 22.92
C GLU A 242 4.03 -10.10 22.57
N VAL A 243 4.01 -9.66 21.32
CA VAL A 243 4.75 -8.48 20.86
C VAL A 243 4.17 -7.20 21.46
N LEU A 244 2.84 -7.11 21.62
CA LEU A 244 2.18 -5.96 22.24
C LEU A 244 2.38 -5.91 23.76
N ILE A 245 2.52 -7.07 24.43
CA ILE A 245 2.74 -7.16 25.87
C ILE A 245 4.22 -7.02 26.23
N SER A 246 5.14 -7.46 25.37
CA SER A 246 6.58 -7.32 25.58
C SER A 246 6.96 -5.84 25.47
N ALA A 247 6.88 -5.12 26.56
CA ALA A 247 7.17 -3.68 26.66
C ALA A 247 8.60 -3.27 26.25
N GLY A 248 9.47 -4.22 25.90
CA GLY A 248 10.80 -3.99 25.34
C GLY A 248 10.84 -3.77 23.82
N ALA A 249 9.74 -4.07 23.12
CA ALA A 249 9.62 -3.91 21.67
C ALA A 249 9.01 -2.55 21.29
N GLY A 250 9.29 -1.50 22.05
CA GLY A 250 8.87 -0.13 21.73
C GLY A 250 9.29 0.26 20.31
N ALA A 251 8.48 1.05 19.63
CA ALA A 251 8.80 1.57 18.31
C ALA A 251 10.18 2.24 18.35
N ASN A 252 11.06 1.86 17.44
CA ASN A 252 12.37 2.52 17.33
C ASN A 252 12.15 4.03 17.15
N MET A 253 12.64 4.83 18.08
CA MET A 253 12.44 6.29 18.10
C MET A 253 12.90 6.95 16.79
N VAL A 254 13.99 6.45 16.20
CA VAL A 254 14.48 6.94 14.90
C VAL A 254 13.42 6.72 13.81
N ARG A 255 12.78 5.55 13.81
CA ARG A 255 11.69 5.26 12.86
C ARG A 255 10.48 6.18 13.07
N VAL A 256 10.12 6.44 14.33
CA VAL A 256 9.03 7.38 14.66
C VAL A 256 9.35 8.77 14.14
N PHE A 257 10.57 9.28 14.36
CA PHE A 257 10.99 10.58 13.84
C PHE A 257 10.96 10.62 12.31
N VAL A 258 11.51 9.61 11.63
CA VAL A 258 11.50 9.54 10.16
C VAL A 258 10.06 9.55 9.62
N MET A 259 9.15 8.78 10.25
CA MET A 259 7.74 8.75 9.86
C MET A 259 6.99 10.06 10.18
N ALA A 260 7.43 10.84 11.17
CA ALA A 260 6.85 12.14 11.47
C ALA A 260 7.27 13.25 10.49
N VAL A 261 8.39 13.08 9.75
CA VAL A 261 8.91 14.10 8.81
C VAL A 261 7.84 14.59 7.81
N PRO A 262 7.08 13.75 7.09
CA PRO A 262 6.07 14.22 6.16
C PRO A 262 4.95 15.01 6.84
N VAL A 263 4.57 14.67 8.07
CA VAL A 263 3.57 15.41 8.85
C VAL A 263 4.08 16.81 9.17
N VAL A 264 5.33 16.93 9.63
CA VAL A 264 5.97 18.21 9.92
C VAL A 264 6.11 19.06 8.66
N LEU A 265 6.62 18.47 7.56
CA LEU A 265 6.76 19.15 6.27
C LEU A 265 5.40 19.62 5.74
N SER A 266 4.35 18.84 5.95
CA SER A 266 3.00 19.23 5.55
C SER A 266 2.51 20.45 6.33
N TYR A 267 2.84 20.57 7.61
CA TYR A 267 2.50 21.75 8.40
C TYR A 267 3.27 23.00 7.95
N LEU A 268 4.57 22.86 7.73
CA LEU A 268 5.42 23.95 7.27
C LEU A 268 5.07 24.42 5.85
N GLY A 269 4.65 23.48 4.98
CA GLY A 269 4.29 23.76 3.59
C GLY A 269 2.82 24.10 3.35
N LYS A 270 1.99 24.23 4.39
CA LYS A 270 0.55 24.44 4.26
C LYS A 270 0.15 25.64 3.37
N ASP A 271 0.92 26.73 3.41
CA ASP A 271 0.64 27.93 2.64
C ASP A 271 0.96 27.78 1.15
N PHE A 272 1.91 26.91 0.79
CA PHE A 272 2.24 26.58 -0.61
C PHE A 272 1.20 25.69 -1.30
N LEU A 273 0.34 25.05 -0.51
CA LEU A 273 -0.63 24.08 -1.01
C LEU A 273 -2.06 24.66 -1.09
N ARG A 274 -2.21 25.98 -0.89
CA ARG A 274 -3.47 26.70 -1.10
C ARG A 274 -3.98 26.45 -2.54
N GLY A 275 -5.24 26.02 -2.66
CA GLY A 275 -5.86 25.64 -3.93
C GLY A 275 -5.71 24.15 -4.30
N LYS A 276 -4.89 23.38 -3.59
CA LYS A 276 -4.78 21.92 -3.73
C LYS A 276 -5.18 21.18 -2.44
N GLU A 277 -5.97 21.84 -1.60
CA GLU A 277 -6.29 21.42 -0.24
C GLU A 277 -6.82 19.98 -0.15
N LYS A 278 -7.62 19.56 -1.11
CA LYS A 278 -8.22 18.22 -1.10
C LYS A 278 -7.18 17.10 -1.25
N TYR A 279 -6.21 17.24 -2.15
CA TYR A 279 -5.09 16.27 -2.28
C TYR A 279 -4.22 16.30 -1.04
N TYR A 280 -3.98 17.48 -0.52
CA TYR A 280 -3.19 17.68 0.69
C TYR A 280 -3.83 17.01 1.91
N ASN A 281 -5.14 17.19 2.12
CA ASN A 281 -5.88 16.53 3.20
C ASN A 281 -5.75 15.01 3.13
N ILE A 282 -5.91 14.44 1.94
CA ILE A 282 -5.82 13.00 1.74
C ILE A 282 -4.41 12.51 2.06
N CYS A 283 -3.37 13.17 1.54
CA CYS A 283 -1.99 12.79 1.80
C CYS A 283 -1.64 12.88 3.28
N LEU A 284 -2.08 13.95 3.96
CA LEU A 284 -1.87 14.13 5.39
C LEU A 284 -2.54 13.05 6.22
N LEU A 285 -3.81 12.76 5.93
CA LEU A 285 -4.60 11.76 6.67
C LEU A 285 -4.14 10.33 6.44
N LEU A 286 -3.61 10.01 5.25
CA LEU A 286 -3.00 8.70 4.98
C LEU A 286 -1.67 8.52 5.69
N HIS A 287 -1.04 9.60 6.11
CA HIS A 287 0.27 9.57 6.73
C HIS A 287 0.22 9.60 8.26
N ILE A 288 -0.83 10.16 8.84
CA ILE A 288 -1.13 10.13 10.27
C ILE A 288 -1.74 8.80 10.69
#